data_10733fd4cff54411a508c5fffce46786
#
_entry.id   10733fd4cff54411a508c5fffce46786
#
_cell.length_a   1.000
_cell.length_b   1.000
_cell.length_c   1.000
_cell.angle_alpha   90.00
_cell.angle_beta   90.00
_cell.angle_gamma   90.00
#
_symmetry.space_group_name_H-M   'P 1'
#
loop_
_entity.id
_entity.type
_entity.pdbx_description
1 polymer ?
#
loop_
_entity_poly.entity_id
_entity_poly.type
_entity_poly.pdbx_seq_one_letter_code
_entity_poly.pdbx_strand_id
1 'polypeptide(L)'
;MADTVFGRILSGEIPATLLHSDEHCIAIADINPAAPFHVLVIPRKALLNVGAAGVEDTALLGHLQIVGAALARKAGWEEFRMLTNSGAGAGQSVMHLHLHVLAGRSLKWPPG
;
A
#
# COMPACT_ATOMS: atom_id res chain seq x y z
N MET A 1 8.67 -4.90 -14.15
CA MET A 1 8.03 -5.51 -14.35
C MET A 1 6.98 -6.19 -13.70
N ALA A 2 6.12 -6.61 -14.23
CA ALA A 2 4.85 -6.96 -13.73
C ALA A 2 4.74 -8.39 -13.25
N ASP A 3 5.89 -8.97 -12.83
CA ASP A 3 5.87 -10.36 -12.45
C ASP A 3 5.51 -10.60 -11.00
N THR A 4 5.15 -9.58 -10.23
CA THR A 4 4.66 -9.73 -8.87
C THR A 4 3.15 -9.95 -8.88
N VAL A 5 2.61 -10.46 -7.76
CA VAL A 5 1.17 -10.60 -7.62
C VAL A 5 0.47 -9.25 -7.81
N PHE A 6 1.07 -8.16 -7.32
CA PHE A 6 0.47 -6.83 -7.49
C PHE A 6 0.50 -6.38 -8.95
N GLY A 7 1.58 -6.65 -9.67
CA GLY A 7 1.64 -6.36 -11.10
C GLY A 7 0.58 -7.12 -11.87
N ARG A 8 0.31 -8.37 -11.49
CA ARG A 8 -0.73 -9.19 -12.13
C ARG A 8 -2.13 -8.70 -11.82
N ILE A 9 -2.35 -8.19 -10.60
CA ILE A 9 -3.62 -7.55 -10.26
C ILE A 9 -3.81 -6.28 -11.08
N LEU A 10 -2.76 -5.48 -11.20
CA LEU A 10 -2.81 -4.23 -11.97
C LEU A 10 -3.10 -4.48 -13.44
N SER A 11 -2.58 -5.56 -14.00
CA SER A 11 -2.81 -5.90 -15.41
C SER A 11 -4.16 -6.59 -15.64
N GLY A 12 -4.88 -6.95 -14.58
CA GLY A 12 -6.14 -7.66 -14.69
C GLY A 12 -5.98 -9.16 -14.81
N GLU A 13 -4.77 -9.68 -14.77
CA GLU A 13 -4.52 -11.12 -14.87
C GLU A 13 -5.06 -11.87 -13.65
N ILE A 14 -4.97 -11.28 -12.47
CA ILE A 14 -5.51 -11.84 -11.23
C ILE A 14 -6.64 -10.92 -10.77
N PRO A 15 -7.86 -11.46 -10.58
CA PRO A 15 -8.97 -10.65 -10.10
C PRO A 15 -8.76 -10.23 -8.64
N ALA A 16 -9.20 -9.02 -8.30
CA ALA A 16 -9.16 -8.52 -6.94
C ALA A 16 -10.29 -7.52 -6.75
N THR A 17 -10.79 -7.44 -5.52
CA THR A 17 -11.77 -6.42 -5.17
C THR A 17 -11.03 -5.14 -4.87
N LEU A 18 -11.26 -4.11 -5.69
CA LEU A 18 -10.58 -2.83 -5.54
C LEU A 18 -11.38 -1.92 -4.61
N LEU A 19 -10.74 -1.47 -3.54
CA LEU A 19 -11.32 -0.49 -2.62
C LEU A 19 -11.16 0.93 -3.16
N HIS A 20 -10.21 1.12 -4.06
CA HIS A 20 -9.94 2.39 -4.71
C HIS A 20 -9.23 2.11 -6.03
N SER A 21 -9.53 2.91 -7.03
CA SER A 21 -8.85 2.83 -8.32
C SER A 21 -8.84 4.21 -8.95
N ASP A 22 -7.66 4.70 -9.28
CA ASP A 22 -7.51 5.93 -10.05
C ASP A 22 -6.38 5.74 -11.07
N GLU A 23 -6.02 6.80 -11.79
CA GLU A 23 -5.01 6.65 -12.84
C GLU A 23 -3.61 6.39 -12.30
N HIS A 24 -3.39 6.58 -11.00
CA HIS A 24 -2.06 6.45 -10.38
C HIS A 24 -1.90 5.22 -9.51
N CYS A 25 -3.00 4.74 -8.91
CA CYS A 25 -2.90 3.65 -7.96
C CYS A 25 -4.22 2.89 -7.79
N ILE A 26 -4.10 1.73 -7.14
CA ILE A 26 -5.25 0.97 -6.66
C ILE A 26 -5.07 0.73 -5.17
N ALA A 27 -6.15 0.32 -4.50
CA ALA A 27 -6.06 -0.14 -3.11
C ALA A 27 -6.88 -1.40 -2.94
N ILE A 28 -6.33 -2.35 -2.16
CA ILE A 28 -6.97 -3.63 -1.87
C ILE A 28 -6.81 -3.93 -0.38
N ALA A 29 -7.67 -4.82 0.15
CA ALA A 29 -7.50 -5.31 1.52
C ALA A 29 -6.37 -6.34 1.54
N ASP A 30 -5.57 -6.32 2.61
CA ASP A 30 -4.55 -7.36 2.80
C ASP A 30 -5.24 -8.68 3.15
N ILE A 31 -4.85 -9.76 2.49
CA ILE A 31 -5.48 -11.08 2.70
C ILE A 31 -5.05 -11.70 4.03
N ASN A 32 -3.95 -11.22 4.63
CA ASN A 32 -3.49 -11.63 5.95
C ASN A 32 -3.41 -10.41 6.84
N PRO A 33 -4.56 -9.83 7.23
CA PRO A 33 -4.56 -8.54 7.89
C PRO A 33 -3.90 -8.60 9.26
N ALA A 34 -3.11 -7.57 9.57
CA ALA A 34 -2.45 -7.41 10.86
C ALA A 34 -3.26 -6.49 11.78
N ALA A 35 -4.39 -5.99 11.32
CA ALA A 35 -5.30 -5.12 12.07
C ALA A 35 -6.70 -5.25 11.48
N PRO A 36 -7.76 -4.88 12.21
CA PRO A 36 -9.13 -4.93 11.68
C PRO A 36 -9.30 -4.18 10.36
N PHE A 37 -8.57 -3.07 10.20
CA PHE A 37 -8.46 -2.37 8.93
C PHE A 37 -7.00 -2.49 8.47
N HIS A 38 -6.78 -3.17 7.37
CA HIS A 38 -5.44 -3.31 6.81
C HIS A 38 -5.54 -3.28 5.30
N VAL A 39 -5.16 -2.16 4.72
CA VAL A 39 -5.30 -1.89 3.29
C VAL A 39 -3.91 -1.65 2.69
N LEU A 40 -3.75 -2.06 1.45
CA LEU A 40 -2.53 -1.84 0.68
C LEU A 40 -2.85 -0.85 -0.43
N VAL A 41 -2.08 0.23 -0.51
CA VAL A 41 -2.18 1.21 -1.60
C VAL A 41 -1.01 0.96 -2.53
N ILE A 42 -1.30 0.65 -3.79
CA ILE A 42 -0.34 0.12 -4.74
C ILE A 42 -0.27 1.03 -5.96
N PRO A 43 0.89 1.65 -6.26
CA PRO A 43 1.01 2.48 -7.45
C PRO A 43 0.99 1.62 -8.71
N ARG A 44 0.43 2.17 -9.80
CA ARG A 44 0.47 1.48 -11.08
C ARG A 44 1.88 1.45 -11.67
N LYS A 45 2.67 2.47 -11.37
CA LYS A 45 4.07 2.50 -11.77
C LYS A 45 4.82 1.38 -11.04
N ALA A 46 5.57 0.58 -11.79
CA ALA A 46 6.26 -0.58 -11.24
C ALA A 46 7.55 -0.19 -10.53
N LEU A 47 7.43 0.45 -9.37
CA LEU A 47 8.56 0.76 -8.50
C LEU A 47 8.82 -0.43 -7.59
N LEU A 48 10.07 -0.82 -7.44
CA LEU A 48 10.46 -1.95 -6.58
C LEU A 48 10.07 -1.67 -5.13
N ASN A 49 10.45 -0.51 -4.63
CA ASN A 49 10.18 -0.06 -3.26
C ASN A 49 10.47 1.44 -3.18
N VAL A 50 10.29 2.03 -1.99
CA VAL A 50 10.52 3.47 -1.84
C VAL A 50 12.01 3.81 -2.00
N GLY A 51 12.91 2.90 -1.65
CA GLY A 51 14.34 3.12 -1.84
C GLY A 51 14.75 3.24 -3.30
N ALA A 52 13.95 2.68 -4.21
CA ALA A 52 14.21 2.77 -5.65
C ALA A 52 13.52 3.97 -6.30
N ALA A 53 12.70 4.72 -5.56
CA ALA A 53 12.02 5.90 -6.08
C ALA A 53 12.98 7.08 -6.20
N GLY A 54 12.70 7.97 -7.13
CA GLY A 54 13.47 9.20 -7.31
C GLY A 54 12.61 10.43 -7.04
N VAL A 55 13.21 11.61 -7.21
CA VAL A 55 12.49 12.87 -6.97
C VAL A 55 11.32 13.04 -7.93
N GLU A 56 11.38 12.40 -9.09
CA GLU A 56 10.27 12.42 -10.06
C GLU A 56 9.04 11.69 -9.53
N ASP A 57 9.20 10.88 -8.49
CA ASP A 57 8.10 10.11 -7.89
C ASP A 57 7.47 10.80 -6.68
N THR A 58 7.91 12.02 -6.36
CA THR A 58 7.47 12.73 -5.15
C THR A 58 5.94 12.87 -5.09
N ALA A 59 5.33 13.32 -6.18
CA ALA A 59 3.88 13.50 -6.21
C ALA A 59 3.15 12.17 -6.09
N LEU A 60 3.66 11.11 -6.74
CA LEU A 60 3.07 9.79 -6.65
C LEU A 60 3.11 9.28 -5.21
N LEU A 61 4.26 9.37 -4.55
CA LEU A 61 4.39 8.89 -3.18
C LEU A 61 3.46 9.62 -2.23
N GLY A 62 3.31 10.94 -2.39
CA GLY A 62 2.34 11.72 -1.62
C GLY A 62 0.91 11.30 -1.90
N HIS A 63 0.60 11.03 -3.17
CA HIS A 63 -0.74 10.59 -3.58
C HIS A 63 -1.14 9.30 -2.89
N LEU A 64 -0.22 8.33 -2.78
CA LEU A 64 -0.52 7.07 -2.09
C LEU A 64 -0.93 7.31 -0.64
N GLN A 65 -0.26 8.23 0.05
CA GLN A 65 -0.60 8.53 1.44
C GLN A 65 -1.94 9.23 1.57
N ILE A 66 -2.24 10.17 0.68
CA ILE A 66 -3.53 10.86 0.68
C ILE A 66 -4.67 9.87 0.44
N VAL A 67 -4.50 8.95 -0.51
CA VAL A 67 -5.48 7.91 -0.78
C VAL A 67 -5.67 7.01 0.44
N GLY A 68 -4.56 6.58 1.05
CA GLY A 68 -4.62 5.73 2.24
C GLY A 68 -5.36 6.39 3.40
N ALA A 69 -5.08 7.66 3.66
CA ALA A 69 -5.75 8.41 4.72
C ALA A 69 -7.25 8.56 4.43
N ALA A 70 -7.61 8.83 3.17
CA ALA A 70 -9.03 8.97 2.79
C ALA A 70 -9.78 7.65 2.98
N LEU A 71 -9.15 6.52 2.64
CA LEU A 71 -9.77 5.20 2.82
C LEU A 71 -9.98 4.87 4.30
N ALA A 72 -9.01 5.18 5.15
CA ALA A 72 -9.14 4.97 6.58
C ALA A 72 -10.30 5.78 7.14
N ARG A 73 -10.38 7.06 6.81
CA ARG A 73 -11.47 7.93 7.28
C ARG A 73 -12.82 7.47 6.77
N LYS A 74 -12.89 7.06 5.50
CA LYS A 74 -14.14 6.55 4.93
C LYS A 74 -14.63 5.33 5.66
N ALA A 75 -13.71 4.50 6.17
CA ALA A 75 -14.04 3.31 6.96
C ALA A 75 -14.32 3.64 8.44
N GLY A 76 -14.22 4.91 8.84
CA GLY A 76 -14.53 5.35 10.19
C GLY A 76 -13.33 5.44 11.12
N TRP A 77 -12.10 5.29 10.61
CA TRP A 77 -10.90 5.32 11.45
C TRP A 77 -10.22 6.67 11.38
N GLU A 78 -10.16 7.36 12.53
CA GLU A 78 -9.46 8.64 12.63
C GLU A 78 -7.98 8.47 12.97
N GLU A 79 -7.63 7.32 13.55
CA GLU A 79 -6.27 7.03 13.96
C GLU A 79 -5.78 5.81 13.20
N PHE A 80 -4.63 5.92 12.57
CA PHE A 80 -4.10 4.84 11.75
C PHE A 80 -2.58 4.98 11.63
N ARG A 81 -1.94 3.90 11.22
CA ARG A 81 -0.50 3.91 10.94
C ARG A 81 -0.29 3.56 9.49
N MET A 82 0.65 4.26 8.88
CA MET A 82 1.10 3.92 7.53
C MET A 82 2.54 3.47 7.60
N LEU A 83 2.88 2.48 6.78
CA LEU A 83 4.26 2.05 6.63
C LEU A 83 4.49 1.45 5.26
N THR A 84 5.74 1.49 4.80
CA THR A 84 6.16 0.76 3.62
C THR A 84 7.52 0.13 3.94
N ASN A 85 7.71 -1.11 3.50
CA ASN A 85 8.96 -1.82 3.72
C ASN A 85 9.81 -1.70 2.46
N SER A 86 11.06 -1.31 2.62
CA SER A 86 11.98 -1.18 1.49
C SER A 86 13.10 -2.19 1.66
N GLY A 87 13.02 -3.29 0.94
CA GLY A 87 13.98 -4.37 0.98
C GLY A 87 13.53 -5.55 1.84
N ALA A 88 14.00 -6.73 1.49
CA ALA A 88 13.60 -7.96 2.17
C ALA A 88 13.98 -7.96 3.65
N GLY A 89 15.14 -7.39 3.99
CA GLY A 89 15.60 -7.31 5.39
C GLY A 89 14.72 -6.42 6.26
N ALA A 90 13.92 -5.55 5.65
CA ALA A 90 12.98 -4.70 6.36
C ALA A 90 11.55 -5.26 6.34
N GLY A 91 11.36 -6.46 5.78
CA GLY A 91 10.06 -7.11 5.79
C GLY A 91 9.29 -7.03 4.47
N GLN A 92 9.91 -6.53 3.40
CA GLN A 92 9.24 -6.48 2.11
C GLN A 92 9.16 -7.89 1.51
N SER A 93 7.94 -8.39 1.29
CA SER A 93 7.73 -9.72 0.73
C SER A 93 7.31 -9.69 -0.74
N VAL A 94 6.64 -8.65 -1.18
CA VAL A 94 6.27 -8.48 -2.59
C VAL A 94 7.09 -7.33 -3.16
N MET A 95 7.80 -7.59 -4.25
CA MET A 95 8.76 -6.64 -4.82
C MET A 95 8.09 -5.67 -5.80
N HIS A 96 7.05 -5.03 -5.34
CA HIS A 96 6.35 -3.94 -5.97
C HIS A 96 5.90 -3.02 -4.84
N LEU A 97 6.31 -1.75 -4.89
CA LEU A 97 6.02 -0.79 -3.82
C LEU A 97 4.56 -0.85 -3.39
N HIS A 98 4.32 -0.88 -2.11
CA HIS A 98 2.96 -0.77 -1.57
C HIS A 98 3.02 -0.12 -0.18
N LEU A 99 2.00 0.67 0.10
CA LEU A 99 1.85 1.37 1.37
C LEU A 99 0.80 0.63 2.19
N HIS A 100 1.19 0.16 3.39
CA HIS A 100 0.26 -0.43 4.33
C HIS A 100 -0.45 0.67 5.10
N VAL A 101 -1.76 0.53 5.31
CA VAL A 101 -2.53 1.40 6.19
C VAL A 101 -3.24 0.49 7.19
N LEU A 102 -2.93 0.69 8.48
CA LEU A 102 -3.39 -0.17 9.56
C LEU A 102 -4.19 0.65 10.57
N ALA A 103 -5.35 0.14 10.97
CA ALA A 103 -6.19 0.81 11.97
C ALA A 103 -7.07 -0.20 12.69
N GLY A 104 -7.65 0.23 13.80
CA GLY A 104 -8.66 -0.57 14.49
C GLY A 104 -8.17 -1.32 15.70
N ARG A 105 -6.90 -1.18 16.05
CA ARG A 105 -6.34 -1.70 17.29
C ARG A 105 -5.21 -0.82 17.76
N SER A 106 -4.77 -1.02 19.00
CA SER A 106 -3.61 -0.30 19.51
C SER A 106 -2.36 -0.69 18.71
N LEU A 107 -1.68 0.29 18.20
CA LEU A 107 -0.43 0.13 17.46
C LEU A 107 0.67 0.75 18.29
N LYS A 108 1.51 -0.10 18.84
CA LYS A 108 2.46 0.30 19.87
C LYS A 108 3.77 0.81 19.29
N TRP A 109 4.58 1.34 20.17
CA TRP A 109 5.93 1.77 19.86
C TRP A 109 6.91 1.01 20.76
N PRO A 110 8.04 0.50 20.25
CA PRO A 110 8.52 0.63 18.86
C PRO A 110 7.69 -0.15 17.85
N PRO A 111 7.76 0.24 16.56
CA PRO A 111 6.85 -0.30 15.53
C PRO A 111 7.23 -1.68 15.03
N GLY A 112 8.37 -2.20 15.41
CA GLY A 112 8.78 -3.51 14.91
C GLY A 112 9.61 -4.32 15.86
#